data_ee4779e311efc06ac50623666e4874fd
#
_entry.id   ee4779e311efc06ac50623666e4874fd
#
_cell.length_a   1.000
_cell.length_b   1.000
_cell.length_c   1.000
_cell.angle_alpha   90.00
_cell.angle_beta   90.00
_cell.angle_gamma   90.00
#
_symmetry.space_group_name_H-M   'P 1'
#
loop_
_entity.id
_entity.type
_entity.pdbx_description
1 polymer ?
#
loop_
_entity_poly.entity_id
_entity_poly.type
_entity_poly.pdbx_seq_one_letter_code
_entity_poly.pdbx_strand_id
1 'polypeptide(L)'
;MSRTGNKKQGTKTIIYKGFFGVPAVVLNHADYIALSPKAVKLFNDIGAQYNGRNNGDLCASITLMMKRGWRSRDQLSKAVKELLARNWITQTRQGGLNMGPNLYAITWQPIDECGGKLDVKPTTNAPRKLNE
;
A
#
# COMPACT_ATOMS: atom_id res chain seq x y z
N MET A 1 -9.06 -16.20 -35.04
CA MET A 1 -8.83 -15.85 -34.21
C MET A 1 -8.69 -15.47 -33.83
N SER A 2 -8.94 -15.70 -34.45
CA SER A 2 -8.73 -15.23 -33.74
C SER A 2 -8.67 -14.89 -33.44
N ARG A 3 -8.79 -15.08 -33.91
CA ARG A 3 -8.59 -14.68 -33.27
C ARG A 3 -8.17 -14.19 -33.01
N THR A 4 -8.40 -14.60 -33.96
CA THR A 4 -7.97 -14.09 -33.39
C THR A 4 -7.68 -13.64 -32.97
N GLY A 5 -7.87 -13.71 -33.76
CA GLY A 5 -7.46 -13.25 -33.06
C GLY A 5 -7.46 -12.87 -32.60
N ASN A 6 -7.59 -13.04 -32.70
CA ASN A 6 -7.57 -12.63 -32.00
C ASN A 6 -7.47 -12.41 -31.51
N LYS A 7 -7.52 -12.22 -31.68
CA LYS A 7 -7.46 -11.96 -31.02
C LYS A 7 -7.76 -11.65 -30.46
N LYS A 8 -8.03 -11.81 -30.50
CA LYS A 8 -8.41 -11.37 -29.77
C LYS A 8 -8.82 -10.49 -29.61
N GLN A 9 -9.00 -10.37 -30.53
CA GLN A 9 -9.29 -9.40 -30.15
C GLN A 9 -9.78 -9.20 -29.06
N GLY A 10 -9.35 -9.28 -28.97
CA GLY A 10 -9.69 -9.51 -27.60
C GLY A 10 -10.13 -8.27 -26.90
N THR A 11 -10.54 -8.38 -25.63
CA THR A 11 -10.95 -7.25 -24.84
C THR A 11 -9.76 -6.33 -24.57
N LYS A 12 -9.90 -5.08 -24.90
CA LYS A 12 -8.86 -4.10 -24.60
C LYS A 12 -8.96 -3.67 -23.15
N THR A 13 -7.83 -3.71 -22.45
CA THR A 13 -7.74 -3.18 -21.11
C THR A 13 -7.33 -1.71 -21.18
N ILE A 14 -8.10 -0.86 -20.55
CA ILE A 14 -7.74 0.54 -20.44
C ILE A 14 -6.72 0.67 -19.31
N ILE A 15 -5.56 1.24 -19.62
CA ILE A 15 -4.51 1.43 -18.64
C ILE A 15 -4.49 2.90 -18.25
N TYR A 16 -4.74 3.16 -16.97
CA TYR A 16 -4.71 4.50 -16.42
C TYR A 16 -3.31 4.81 -15.94
N LYS A 17 -2.93 6.07 -16.07
CA LYS A 17 -1.63 6.53 -15.56
C LYS A 17 -1.67 6.54 -14.04
N GLY A 18 -0.75 5.82 -13.44
CA GLY A 18 -0.66 5.72 -11.98
C GLY A 18 -1.79 4.86 -11.41
N PHE A 19 -1.49 3.62 -11.12
CA PHE A 19 -2.43 2.73 -10.48
C PHE A 19 -1.75 1.96 -9.36
N PHE A 20 -2.56 1.56 -8.38
CA PHE A 20 -2.11 0.70 -7.29
C PHE A 20 -2.58 -0.72 -7.59
N GLY A 21 -1.65 -1.59 -7.95
CA GLY A 21 -1.96 -2.98 -8.30
C GLY A 21 -2.02 -3.86 -7.06
N VAL A 22 -3.18 -4.47 -6.81
CA VAL A 22 -3.33 -5.42 -5.71
C VAL A 22 -3.53 -6.81 -6.31
N PRO A 23 -2.54 -7.70 -6.19
CA PRO A 23 -2.67 -9.03 -6.77
C PRO A 23 -3.80 -9.83 -6.13
N ALA A 24 -4.39 -10.74 -6.91
CA ALA A 24 -5.44 -11.59 -6.39
C ALA A 24 -4.97 -12.41 -5.17
N VAL A 25 -3.69 -12.80 -5.13
CA VAL A 25 -3.14 -13.55 -4.00
C VAL A 25 -3.23 -12.74 -2.70
N VAL A 26 -3.12 -11.41 -2.77
CA VAL A 26 -3.33 -10.54 -1.60
C VAL A 26 -4.81 -10.54 -1.21
N LEU A 27 -5.68 -10.30 -2.18
CA LEU A 27 -7.12 -10.18 -1.92
C LEU A 27 -7.73 -11.47 -1.36
N ASN A 28 -7.15 -12.60 -1.70
CA ASN A 28 -7.64 -13.90 -1.25
C ASN A 28 -6.88 -14.43 -0.03
N HIS A 29 -5.93 -13.65 0.49
CA HIS A 29 -5.16 -14.05 1.66
C HIS A 29 -6.00 -13.91 2.93
N ALA A 30 -5.85 -14.85 3.87
CA ALA A 30 -6.61 -14.85 5.12
C ALA A 30 -6.42 -13.53 5.89
N ASP A 31 -5.21 -12.97 5.90
CA ASP A 31 -4.92 -11.72 6.61
C ASP A 31 -5.60 -10.50 5.96
N TYR A 32 -5.90 -10.58 4.67
CA TYR A 32 -6.65 -9.51 4.01
C TYR A 32 -8.15 -9.67 4.29
N ILE A 33 -8.64 -10.90 4.17
CA ILE A 33 -10.07 -11.20 4.38
C ILE A 33 -10.48 -10.82 5.80
N ALA A 34 -9.57 -10.95 6.77
CA ALA A 34 -9.83 -10.62 8.17
C ALA A 34 -9.82 -9.13 8.48
N LEU A 35 -9.41 -8.28 7.53
CA LEU A 35 -9.36 -6.84 7.78
C LEU A 35 -10.75 -6.24 7.97
N SER A 36 -10.84 -5.26 8.87
CA SER A 36 -12.06 -4.46 9.01
C SER A 36 -12.24 -3.59 7.76
N PRO A 37 -13.47 -3.14 7.47
CA PRO A 37 -13.71 -2.23 6.34
C PRO A 37 -12.87 -0.96 6.41
N LYS A 38 -12.65 -0.41 7.61
CA LYS A 38 -11.81 0.78 7.77
C LYS A 38 -10.35 0.49 7.44
N ALA A 39 -9.85 -0.68 7.84
CA ALA A 39 -8.50 -1.06 7.50
C ALA A 39 -8.34 -1.26 5.99
N VAL A 40 -9.33 -1.84 5.32
CA VAL A 40 -9.32 -1.97 3.86
C VAL A 40 -9.31 -0.59 3.20
N LYS A 41 -10.12 0.34 3.71
CA LYS A 41 -10.10 1.71 3.18
C LYS A 41 -8.72 2.32 3.33
N LEU A 42 -8.11 2.20 4.50
CA LEU A 42 -6.77 2.77 4.73
C LEU A 42 -5.72 2.09 3.85
N PHE A 43 -5.81 0.77 3.68
CA PHE A 43 -4.95 0.01 2.79
C PHE A 43 -4.94 0.66 1.39
N ASN A 44 -6.11 1.00 0.86
CA ASN A 44 -6.23 1.64 -0.44
C ASN A 44 -5.81 3.11 -0.41
N ASP A 45 -6.11 3.83 0.67
CA ASP A 45 -5.72 5.24 0.80
C ASP A 45 -4.20 5.40 0.90
N ILE A 46 -3.51 4.48 1.56
CA ILE A 46 -2.05 4.45 1.57
C ILE A 46 -1.54 4.06 0.18
N GLY A 47 -2.14 3.03 -0.42
CA GLY A 47 -1.75 2.55 -1.74
C GLY A 47 -1.87 3.61 -2.82
N ALA A 48 -2.81 4.54 -2.67
CA ALA A 48 -3.00 5.62 -3.64
C ALA A 48 -1.76 6.53 -3.77
N GLN A 49 -0.86 6.50 -2.79
CA GLN A 49 0.37 7.29 -2.83
C GLN A 49 1.50 6.55 -3.57
N TYR A 50 1.35 5.25 -3.78
CA TYR A 50 2.41 4.42 -4.35
C TYR A 50 2.54 4.69 -5.85
N ASN A 51 3.78 4.92 -6.30
CA ASN A 51 4.06 5.21 -7.71
C ASN A 51 5.04 4.21 -8.34
N GLY A 52 5.38 3.12 -7.64
CA GLY A 52 6.32 2.11 -8.12
C GLY A 52 7.76 2.38 -7.71
N ARG A 53 8.08 3.55 -7.17
CA ARG A 53 9.44 3.92 -6.79
C ARG A 53 9.54 4.52 -5.39
N ASN A 54 8.43 4.67 -4.71
CA ASN A 54 8.38 5.34 -3.40
C ASN A 54 7.89 4.43 -2.29
N ASN A 55 8.09 3.11 -2.43
CA ASN A 55 7.64 2.21 -1.39
C ASN A 55 8.50 2.37 -0.15
N GLY A 56 7.91 2.89 0.89
CA GLY A 56 8.59 3.28 2.12
C GLY A 56 8.34 4.74 2.46
N ASP A 57 7.93 5.55 1.48
CA ASP A 57 7.64 6.97 1.66
C ASP A 57 6.13 7.22 1.62
N LEU A 58 5.36 6.29 2.18
CA LEU A 58 3.91 6.37 2.23
C LEU A 58 3.50 6.77 3.64
N CYS A 59 2.50 7.64 3.77
CA CYS A 59 2.11 8.10 5.09
C CYS A 59 0.63 7.95 5.35
N ALA A 60 0.26 8.02 6.64
CA ALA A 60 -1.12 7.92 7.08
C ALA A 60 -1.43 9.05 8.07
N SER A 61 -0.88 10.25 7.82
CA SER A 61 -1.13 11.38 8.70
C SER A 61 -2.59 11.80 8.65
N ILE A 62 -3.11 12.30 9.77
CA ILE A 62 -4.51 12.76 9.82
C ILE A 62 -4.74 13.90 8.83
N THR A 63 -3.74 14.79 8.66
CA THR A 63 -3.87 15.91 7.74
C THR A 63 -4.12 15.43 6.30
N LEU A 64 -3.36 14.44 5.85
CA LEU A 64 -3.54 13.86 4.53
C LEU A 64 -4.85 13.07 4.46
N MET A 65 -5.12 12.25 5.47
CA MET A 65 -6.25 11.33 5.43
C MET A 65 -7.59 12.03 5.59
N MET A 66 -7.65 13.21 6.22
CA MET A 66 -8.87 14.00 6.26
C MET A 66 -9.36 14.34 4.86
N LYS A 67 -8.44 14.57 3.93
CA LYS A 67 -8.79 14.84 2.53
C LYS A 67 -9.38 13.63 1.84
N ARG A 68 -9.22 12.46 2.43
CA ARG A 68 -9.70 11.19 1.88
C ARG A 68 -10.88 10.64 2.68
N GLY A 69 -11.49 11.47 3.51
CA GLY A 69 -12.73 11.11 4.22
C GLY A 69 -12.55 10.62 5.65
N TRP A 70 -11.32 10.59 6.16
CA TRP A 70 -11.11 10.22 7.56
C TRP A 70 -11.46 11.40 8.46
N ARG A 71 -12.20 11.15 9.53
CA ARG A 71 -12.68 12.20 10.45
C ARG A 71 -12.19 12.02 11.88
N SER A 72 -11.68 10.84 12.23
CA SER A 72 -11.32 10.52 13.60
C SER A 72 -9.87 10.06 13.66
N ARG A 73 -9.06 10.73 14.48
CA ARG A 73 -7.68 10.32 14.73
C ARG A 73 -7.62 8.93 15.35
N ASP A 74 -8.57 8.64 16.25
CA ASP A 74 -8.61 7.34 16.92
C ASP A 74 -8.90 6.21 15.94
N GLN A 75 -9.88 6.40 15.07
CA GLN A 75 -10.21 5.38 14.07
C GLN A 75 -9.08 5.18 13.08
N LEU A 76 -8.41 6.25 12.68
CA LEU A 76 -7.26 6.18 11.78
C LEU A 76 -6.12 5.41 12.45
N SER A 77 -5.81 5.74 13.70
CA SER A 77 -4.76 5.07 14.46
C SER A 77 -5.04 3.57 14.59
N LYS A 78 -6.28 3.20 14.86
CA LYS A 78 -6.68 1.80 14.96
C LYS A 78 -6.50 1.07 13.64
N ALA A 79 -6.85 1.72 12.53
CA ALA A 79 -6.69 1.13 11.21
C ALA A 79 -5.20 0.92 10.86
N VAL A 80 -4.35 1.88 11.20
CA VAL A 80 -2.90 1.74 11.02
C VAL A 80 -2.39 0.52 11.80
N LYS A 81 -2.79 0.42 13.07
CA LYS A 81 -2.36 -0.69 13.92
C LYS A 81 -2.83 -2.03 13.38
N GLU A 82 -4.03 -2.07 12.84
CA GLU A 82 -4.56 -3.29 12.25
C GLU A 82 -3.75 -3.71 11.03
N LEU A 83 -3.41 -2.77 10.14
CA LEU A 83 -2.60 -3.08 8.95
C LEU A 83 -1.19 -3.53 9.34
N LEU A 84 -0.61 -2.92 10.37
CA LEU A 84 0.70 -3.36 10.88
C LEU A 84 0.60 -4.77 11.46
N ALA A 85 -0.43 -5.04 12.26
CA ALA A 85 -0.61 -6.34 12.90
C ALA A 85 -0.85 -7.45 11.89
N ARG A 86 -1.56 -7.16 10.79
CA ARG A 86 -1.80 -8.12 9.72
C ARG A 86 -0.68 -8.13 8.69
N ASN A 87 0.37 -7.37 8.91
CA ASN A 87 1.58 -7.36 8.09
C ASN A 87 1.34 -6.93 6.63
N TRP A 88 0.43 -5.99 6.42
CA TRP A 88 0.22 -5.40 5.09
C TRP A 88 1.02 -4.13 4.87
N ILE A 89 1.39 -3.46 5.97
CA ILE A 89 2.34 -2.35 5.92
C ILE A 89 3.41 -2.57 6.99
N THR A 90 4.55 -1.93 6.82
CA THR A 90 5.62 -1.91 7.81
C THR A 90 6.10 -0.48 7.95
N GLN A 91 6.49 -0.08 9.16
CA GLN A 91 6.98 1.27 9.40
C GLN A 91 8.42 1.37 8.95
N THR A 92 8.70 2.38 8.14
CA THR A 92 10.02 2.60 7.55
C THR A 92 10.74 3.80 8.16
N ARG A 93 9.98 4.69 8.80
CA ARG A 93 10.55 5.84 9.46
C ARG A 93 9.65 6.27 10.61
N GLN A 94 10.27 6.54 11.75
CA GLN A 94 9.58 7.13 12.88
C GLN A 94 9.52 8.63 12.69
N GLY A 95 8.32 9.19 12.72
CA GLY A 95 8.12 10.63 12.69
C GLY A 95 8.24 11.24 14.08
N GLY A 96 7.93 12.51 14.16
CA GLY A 96 7.94 13.23 15.41
C GLY A 96 7.91 14.72 15.19
N LEU A 97 8.15 15.47 16.24
CA LEU A 97 8.16 16.93 16.18
C LEU A 97 9.25 17.39 15.19
N ASN A 98 8.84 18.20 14.22
CA ASN A 98 9.71 18.72 13.15
C ASN A 98 10.31 17.64 12.25
N MET A 99 9.81 16.41 12.31
CA MET A 99 10.30 15.30 11.49
C MET A 99 9.25 14.74 10.55
N GLY A 100 8.07 15.32 10.55
CA GLY A 100 6.97 14.84 9.72
C GLY A 100 6.32 13.58 10.28
N PRO A 101 5.46 12.96 9.48
CA PRO A 101 4.72 11.77 9.94
C PRO A 101 5.58 10.52 9.93
N ASN A 102 5.08 9.46 10.56
CA ASN A 102 5.61 8.12 10.36
C ASN A 102 5.46 7.75 8.90
N LEU A 103 6.41 7.00 8.37
CA LEU A 103 6.36 6.52 7.00
C LEU A 103 6.23 5.00 6.97
N TYR A 104 5.64 4.51 5.90
CA TYR A 104 5.30 3.09 5.76
C TYR A 104 5.64 2.59 4.37
N ALA A 105 5.80 1.28 4.25
CA ALA A 105 5.91 0.57 2.99
C ALA A 105 4.83 -0.50 2.93
N ILE A 106 4.34 -0.77 1.72
CA ILE A 106 3.53 -1.96 1.47
C ILE A 106 4.45 -3.17 1.48
N THR A 107 3.99 -4.29 2.03
CA THR A 107 4.89 -5.39 2.37
C THR A 107 5.09 -6.40 1.25
N TRP A 108 4.26 -6.41 0.21
CA TRP A 108 4.42 -7.35 -0.89
C TRP A 108 5.23 -6.78 -2.06
N GLN A 109 5.88 -5.63 -1.85
CA GLN A 109 6.82 -5.05 -2.78
C GLN A 109 8.12 -4.71 -2.06
N PRO A 110 9.25 -4.68 -2.76
CA PRO A 110 10.50 -4.26 -2.14
C PRO A 110 10.41 -2.83 -1.61
N ILE A 111 11.18 -2.55 -0.54
CA ILE A 111 11.28 -1.20 0.00
C ILE A 111 12.30 -0.43 -0.84
N ASP A 112 11.91 0.75 -1.29
CA ASP A 112 12.75 1.62 -2.12
C ASP A 112 13.64 2.50 -1.26
N GLU A 113 14.63 3.12 -1.87
CA GLU A 113 15.58 3.96 -1.16
C GLU A 113 14.96 5.25 -0.64
N CYS A 114 14.04 5.82 -1.40
CA CYS A 114 13.29 7.02 -1.04
C CYS A 114 14.23 8.19 -0.64
N GLY A 115 15.31 8.36 -1.41
CA GLY A 115 16.24 9.47 -1.18
C GLY A 115 17.05 9.36 0.11
N GLY A 116 17.10 8.17 0.69
CA GLY A 116 17.90 7.95 1.90
C GLY A 116 17.25 8.43 3.18
N LYS A 117 15.99 8.87 3.15
CA LYS A 117 15.34 9.45 4.34
C LYS A 117 14.76 8.42 5.30
N LEU A 118 14.76 7.14 4.93
CA LEU A 118 14.15 6.09 5.75
C LEU A 118 15.10 5.62 6.85
N ASP A 119 14.52 5.13 7.95
CA ASP A 119 15.27 4.51 9.04
C ASP A 119 15.72 3.10 8.70
N VAL A 120 15.11 2.49 7.66
CA VAL A 120 15.42 1.13 7.22
C VAL A 120 16.15 1.19 5.88
N LYS A 121 16.88 0.13 5.57
CA LYS A 121 17.58 0.03 4.29
C LYS A 121 16.62 -0.44 3.20
N PRO A 122 16.85 -0.04 1.94
CA PRO A 122 16.07 -0.59 0.84
C PRO A 122 16.29 -2.10 0.73
N THR A 123 15.30 -2.80 0.17
CA THR A 123 15.38 -4.25 0.00
C THR A 123 15.27 -4.62 -1.46
N THR A 124 15.84 -5.77 -1.82
CA THR A 124 15.67 -6.32 -3.16
C THR A 124 14.47 -7.26 -3.23
N ASN A 125 14.04 -7.77 -2.08
CA ASN A 125 12.88 -8.66 -1.97
C ASN A 125 11.80 -7.99 -1.15
N ALA A 126 10.55 -8.39 -1.39
CA ALA A 126 9.44 -7.91 -0.59
C ALA A 126 9.60 -8.38 0.86
N PRO A 127 9.30 -7.51 1.85
CA PRO A 127 9.34 -7.91 3.27
C PRO A 127 8.41 -9.09 3.57
N ARG A 128 7.29 -9.18 2.87
CA ARG A 128 6.35 -10.27 3.03
C ARG A 128 6.34 -11.12 1.78
N LYS A 129 6.62 -12.42 1.94
CA LYS A 129 6.51 -13.38 0.84
C LYS A 129 5.08 -13.89 0.80
N LEU A 130 4.50 -13.90 -0.38
CA LEU A 130 3.17 -14.44 -0.61
C LEU A 130 3.33 -15.81 -1.24
N ASN A 131 2.68 -16.80 -0.64
CA ASN A 131 2.65 -18.14 -1.20
C ASN A 131 1.55 -18.22 -2.23
N GLU A 132 1.88 -18.79 -3.36
CA GLU A 132 0.94 -18.90 -4.46
C GLU A 132 0.36 -20.27 -4.62
#